data_c989ee44d4d38a0c5ec27dc2c918052c
#
_entry.id   c989ee44d4d38a0c5ec27dc2c918052c
#
_cell.length_a   1.000
_cell.length_b   1.000
_cell.length_c   1.000
_cell.angle_alpha   90.00
_cell.angle_beta   90.00
_cell.angle_gamma   90.00
#
_symmetry.space_group_name_H-M   'P 1'
#
loop_
_entity.id
_entity.type
_entity.pdbx_description
1 polymer ?
#
loop_
_entity_poly.entity_id
_entity_poly.type
_entity_poly.pdbx_seq_one_letter_code
_entity_poly.pdbx_strand_id
1 'polypeptide(L)' 'MNFNAVPANLQRLMRLLDVTPKHMAAILGMSERTMYRRFKEPDTFTLGELAAVSKKFRIRFEKLLEAA' A
#
# COMPACT_ATOMS: atom_id res chain seq x y z
N MET A 1 -12.45 -6.24 8.36
CA MET A 1 -11.47 -5.16 8.22
C MET A 1 -11.64 -4.51 6.86
N ASN A 2 -11.67 -3.20 6.82
CA ASN A 2 -11.96 -2.45 5.59
C ASN A 2 -10.67 -1.88 5.01
N PHE A 3 -10.34 -2.25 3.78
CA PHE A 3 -9.12 -1.80 3.11
C PHE A 3 -9.37 -0.67 2.10
N ASN A 4 -10.57 -0.09 2.10
CA ASN A 4 -10.93 0.91 1.08
C ASN A 4 -10.03 2.16 1.12
N ALA A 5 -9.49 2.51 2.26
CA ALA A 5 -8.61 3.68 2.39
C ALA A 5 -7.14 3.38 2.03
N VAL A 6 -6.78 2.12 1.85
CA VAL A 6 -5.39 1.75 1.63
C VAL A 6 -4.80 2.38 0.36
N PRO A 7 -5.49 2.37 -0.81
CA PRO A 7 -4.90 2.98 -2.00
C PRO A 7 -4.55 4.45 -1.80
N ALA A 8 -5.44 5.23 -1.20
CA ALA A 8 -5.18 6.66 -0.98
C ALA A 8 -4.01 6.85 0.00
N ASN A 9 -3.96 6.05 1.05
CA ASN A 9 -2.90 6.14 2.05
C ASN A 9 -1.55 5.77 1.44
N LEU A 10 -1.51 4.71 0.62
CA LEU A 10 -0.27 4.32 -0.07
C LEU A 10 0.17 5.38 -1.07
N GLN A 11 -0.77 5.96 -1.83
CA GLN A 11 -0.43 6.99 -2.80
C GLN A 11 0.13 8.23 -2.11
N ARG A 12 -0.44 8.62 -0.96
CA ARG A 12 0.09 9.73 -0.18
C ARG A 12 1.50 9.44 0.31
N LEU A 13 1.73 8.25 0.83
CA LEU A 13 3.04 7.81 1.30
C LEU A 13 4.05 7.84 0.16
N MET A 14 3.66 7.33 -1.00
CA MET A 14 4.53 7.32 -2.17
C MET A 14 4.93 8.73 -2.59
N ARG A 15 3.99 9.67 -2.58
CA ARG A 15 4.29 11.06 -2.91
C ARG A 15 5.24 11.69 -1.88
N LEU A 16 4.98 11.45 -0.60
CA LEU A 16 5.79 12.03 0.47
C LEU A 16 7.23 11.52 0.44
N LEU A 17 7.42 10.27 0.08
CA LEU A 17 8.73 9.62 0.11
C LEU A 17 9.36 9.51 -1.28
N ASP A 18 8.70 10.05 -2.30
CA ASP A 18 9.18 10.00 -3.69
C ASP A 18 9.43 8.56 -4.13
N VAL A 19 8.49 7.67 -3.82
CA VAL A 19 8.54 6.26 -4.20
C VAL A 19 7.65 6.05 -5.41
N THR A 20 8.20 5.47 -6.48
CA THR A 20 7.44 5.20 -7.69
C THR A 20 6.55 3.97 -7.51
N PRO A 21 5.48 3.84 -8.31
CA PRO A 21 4.65 2.63 -8.29
C PRO A 21 5.46 1.34 -8.52
N LYS A 22 6.41 1.40 -9.44
CA LYS A 22 7.27 0.25 -9.72
C LYS A 22 8.08 -0.14 -8.49
N HIS A 23 8.63 0.83 -7.78
CA HIS A 23 9.41 0.58 -6.57
C HIS A 23 8.51 0.03 -5.45
N MET A 24 7.33 0.62 -5.28
CA MET A 24 6.40 0.14 -4.26
C MET A 24 5.96 -1.30 -4.56
N ALA A 25 5.71 -1.62 -5.83
CA ALA A 25 5.37 -2.98 -6.21
C ALA A 25 6.48 -3.96 -5.82
N ALA A 26 7.73 -3.58 -6.07
CA ALA A 26 8.87 -4.42 -5.71
C ALA A 26 8.93 -4.65 -4.20
N ILE A 27 8.68 -3.61 -3.40
CA ILE A 27 8.64 -3.72 -1.94
C ILE A 27 7.56 -4.70 -1.50
N LEU A 28 6.42 -4.67 -2.18
CA LEU A 28 5.30 -5.55 -1.86
C LEU A 28 5.44 -6.95 -2.45
N GLY A 29 6.49 -7.19 -3.26
CA GLY A 29 6.72 -8.49 -3.87
C GLY A 29 5.76 -8.82 -4.99
N MET A 30 5.27 -7.81 -5.71
CA MET A 30 4.33 -8.02 -6.80
C MET A 30 4.73 -7.21 -8.03
N SER A 31 4.11 -7.52 -9.18
CA SER A 31 4.31 -6.73 -10.37
C SER A 31 3.59 -5.40 -10.26
N GLU A 32 4.02 -4.42 -11.04
CA GLU A 32 3.38 -3.12 -11.10
C GLU A 32 1.91 -3.25 -11.51
N ARG A 33 1.64 -4.14 -12.47
CA ARG A 33 0.28 -4.43 -12.93
C ARG A 33 -0.60 -4.94 -11.79
N THR A 34 -0.08 -5.87 -10.99
CA THR A 34 -0.81 -6.39 -9.84
C THR A 34 -1.08 -5.30 -8.82
N MET A 35 -0.11 -4.40 -8.60
CA MET A 35 -0.30 -3.29 -7.67
C MET A 35 -1.44 -2.37 -8.11
N TYR A 36 -1.52 -2.03 -9.40
CA TYR A 36 -2.62 -1.20 -9.91
C TYR A 36 -3.96 -1.91 -9.73
N ARG A 37 -3.98 -3.23 -9.90
CA ARG A 37 -5.18 -4.01 -9.66
C ARG A 37 -5.60 -3.94 -8.20
N ARG A 38 -4.65 -4.02 -7.27
CA ARG A 38 -4.92 -3.87 -5.84
C ARG A 38 -5.56 -2.51 -5.55
N PHE A 39 -5.07 -1.46 -6.19
CA PHE A 39 -5.61 -0.13 -6.00
C PHE A 39 -7.06 -0.03 -6.47
N LYS A 40 -7.41 -0.71 -7.55
CA LYS A 40 -8.79 -0.73 -8.04
C LYS A 40 -9.70 -1.59 -7.18
N GLU A 41 -9.15 -2.64 -6.60
CA GLU A 41 -9.89 -3.62 -5.79
C GLU A 41 -9.20 -3.73 -4.44
N PRO A 42 -9.41 -2.76 -3.53
CA PRO A 42 -8.67 -2.74 -2.25
C PRO A 42 -8.84 -4.00 -1.42
N ASP A 43 -9.96 -4.71 -1.56
CA ASP A 43 -10.19 -5.96 -0.83
C ASP A 43 -9.17 -7.04 -1.17
N THR A 44 -8.44 -6.88 -2.29
CA THR A 44 -7.45 -7.88 -2.70
C THR A 44 -6.11 -7.69 -2.00
N PHE A 45 -5.88 -6.58 -1.28
CA PHE A 45 -4.69 -6.46 -0.46
C PHE A 45 -4.68 -7.54 0.62
N THR A 46 -3.49 -8.05 0.93
CA THR A 46 -3.34 -9.01 2.02
C THR A 46 -2.75 -8.32 3.24
N LEU A 47 -2.98 -8.91 4.41
CA LEU A 47 -2.38 -8.41 5.64
C LEU A 47 -0.86 -8.44 5.56
N GLY A 48 -0.30 -9.47 4.92
CA GLY A 48 1.14 -9.57 4.74
C GLY A 48 1.72 -8.43 3.91
N GLU A 49 0.99 -8.03 2.86
CA GLU A 49 1.41 -6.90 2.03
C GLU A 49 1.42 -5.61 2.82
N LEU A 50 0.36 -5.35 3.59
CA LEU A 50 0.29 -4.14 4.40
C LEU A 50 1.33 -4.16 5.53
N ALA A 51 1.58 -5.32 6.11
CA ALA A 51 2.63 -5.46 7.13
C ALA A 51 4.00 -5.16 6.53
N ALA A 52 4.25 -5.57 5.29
CA ALA A 52 5.52 -5.26 4.61
C ALA A 52 5.72 -3.76 4.46
N VAL A 53 4.67 -3.03 4.08
CA VAL A 53 4.74 -1.56 3.97
C VAL A 53 4.99 -0.94 5.34
N SER A 54 4.25 -1.37 6.35
CA SER A 54 4.38 -0.89 7.71
C SER A 54 5.80 -1.05 8.21
N LYS A 55 6.38 -2.22 8.00
CA LYS A 55 7.74 -2.52 8.45
C LYS A 55 8.78 -1.72 7.66
N LYS A 56 8.63 -1.66 6.34
CA LYS A 56 9.61 -1.00 5.48
C LYS A 56 9.70 0.49 5.77
N PHE A 57 8.57 1.15 5.95
CA PHE A 57 8.52 2.60 6.11
C PHE A 57 8.34 3.03 7.56
N ARG A 58 8.30 2.08 8.51
CA ARG A 58 8.19 2.34 9.94
C ARG A 58 6.96 3.17 10.27
N ILE A 59 5.84 2.82 9.65
CA ILE A 59 4.55 3.44 9.95
C ILE A 59 3.64 2.40 10.60
N ARG A 60 2.73 2.88 11.42
CA ARG A 60 1.82 1.98 12.12
C ARG A 60 0.85 1.37 11.13
N PHE A 61 0.60 0.08 11.28
CA PHE A 61 -0.33 -0.65 10.43
C PHE A 61 -1.69 0.05 10.34
N GLU A 62 -2.19 0.53 11.48
CA GLU A 62 -3.49 1.19 11.57
C GLU A 62 -3.56 2.44 10.69
N LYS A 63 -2.43 3.11 10.50
CA LYS A 63 -2.39 4.32 9.66
C LYS A 63 -2.70 4.01 8.20
N LEU A 64 -2.40 2.79 7.75
CA LEU A 64 -2.72 2.39 6.38
C LEU A 64 -4.21 2.19 6.18
N LEU A 65 -4.94 1.94 7.26
CA LEU A 65 -6.38 1.63 7.21
C LEU A 65 -7.25 2.84 7.51
N GLU A 66 -6.68 3.93 8.03
CA GLU A 66 -7.45 5.10 8.42
C GLU A 66 -8.04 5.81 7.22
N ALA A 67 -9.30 6.24 7.33
CA ALA A 67 -9.91 7.10 6.33
C ALA A 67 -9.21 8.46 6.34
N ALA A 68 -9.09 9.05 5.17
CA ALA A 68 -8.44 10.35 5.04
C ALA A 68 -9.29 11.45 5.65
#